data_459de69915fe0cc1061b4a0a12c1f9dc
#
_entry.id   459de69915fe0cc1061b4a0a12c1f9dc
#
_cell.length_a   1.000
_cell.length_b   1.000
_cell.length_c   1.000
_cell.angle_alpha   90.00
_cell.angle_beta   90.00
_cell.angle_gamma   90.00
#
_symmetry.space_group_name_H-M   'P 1'
#
loop_
_entity.id
_entity.type
_entity.pdbx_description
1 polymer ?
#
loop_
_entity_poly.entity_id
_entity_poly.type
_entity_poly.pdbx_seq_one_letter_code
_entity_poly.pdbx_strand_id
1 'polypeptide(L)'
;MPTTLNMTPEQIARYRESAHKRFQRENADIEHRREQAWQEAKRASLILKKQFGATRVVVFGSLVRKAGFTRWSDVDVAAWGIAPEDTFSAIGVISELDSDVAINLVDVNTARTSLLEVIERDGIEL
;
A
#
# COMPACT_ATOMS: atom_id res chain seq x y z
N MET A 1 8.95 37.14 -10.87
CA MET A 1 8.43 36.11 -9.96
C MET A 1 8.32 36.69 -8.56
N PRO A 2 7.14 36.68 -7.93
CA PRO A 2 7.02 37.24 -6.60
C PRO A 2 7.80 36.39 -5.60
N THR A 3 8.63 37.03 -4.83
CA THR A 3 9.36 36.42 -3.72
C THR A 3 8.67 36.80 -2.41
N THR A 4 8.98 36.12 -1.32
CA THR A 4 8.47 36.46 0.00
C THR A 4 8.82 37.88 0.42
N LEU A 5 9.89 38.45 -0.14
CA LEU A 5 10.31 39.87 0.11
C LEU A 5 9.34 40.90 -0.47
N ASN A 6 8.54 40.51 -1.48
CA ASN A 6 7.58 41.39 -2.14
C ASN A 6 6.13 41.18 -1.63
N MET A 7 5.94 40.36 -0.62
CA MET A 7 4.63 40.06 -0.05
C MET A 7 4.40 40.83 1.24
N THR A 8 3.16 41.32 1.41
CA THR A 8 2.76 41.92 2.69
C THR A 8 2.60 40.81 3.76
N PRO A 9 2.66 41.18 5.05
CA PRO A 9 2.41 40.22 6.13
C PRO A 9 1.06 39.49 5.99
N GLU A 10 0.03 40.18 5.52
CA GLU A 10 -1.31 39.59 5.29
C GLU A 10 -1.30 38.59 4.14
N GLN A 11 -0.56 38.86 3.08
CA GLN A 11 -0.40 37.93 1.96
C GLN A 11 0.36 36.68 2.39
N ILE A 12 1.40 36.84 3.19
CA ILE A 12 2.18 35.72 3.74
C ILE A 12 1.29 34.84 4.63
N ALA A 13 0.48 35.47 5.50
CA ALA A 13 -0.44 34.74 6.39
C ALA A 13 -1.47 33.93 5.59
N ARG A 14 -2.06 34.53 4.54
CA ARG A 14 -3.00 33.82 3.65
C ARG A 14 -2.35 32.68 2.89
N TYR A 15 -1.13 32.87 2.42
CA TYR A 15 -0.38 31.83 1.73
C TYR A 15 -0.10 30.64 2.68
N ARG A 16 0.35 30.91 3.89
CA ARG A 16 0.61 29.88 4.91
C ARG A 16 -0.66 29.11 5.28
N GLU A 17 -1.77 29.82 5.45
CA GLU A 17 -3.06 29.20 5.74
C GLU A 17 -3.52 28.27 4.61
N SER A 18 -3.43 28.73 3.36
CA SER A 18 -3.78 27.93 2.19
C SER A 18 -2.89 26.70 2.04
N ALA A 19 -1.59 26.85 2.27
CA ALA A 19 -0.63 25.75 2.24
C ALA A 19 -0.95 24.71 3.33
N HIS A 20 -1.27 25.17 4.53
CA HIS A 20 -1.64 24.31 5.65
C HIS A 20 -2.92 23.52 5.37
N LYS A 21 -3.95 24.16 4.82
CA LYS A 21 -5.20 23.50 4.43
C LYS A 21 -4.98 22.45 3.35
N ARG A 22 -4.12 22.72 2.37
CA ARG A 22 -3.76 21.74 1.33
C ARG A 22 -3.04 20.54 1.92
N PHE A 23 -2.09 20.78 2.80
CA PHE A 23 -1.35 19.73 3.50
C PHE A 23 -2.27 18.82 4.31
N GLN A 24 -3.23 19.41 5.05
CA GLN A 24 -4.21 18.64 5.81
C GLN A 24 -5.10 17.79 4.91
N ARG A 25 -5.56 18.31 3.77
CA ARG A 25 -6.37 17.56 2.80
C ARG A 25 -5.60 16.41 2.18
N GLU A 26 -4.37 16.65 1.78
CA GLU A 26 -3.50 15.62 1.21
C GLU A 26 -3.24 14.49 2.22
N ASN A 27 -3.00 14.83 3.48
CA ASN A 27 -2.83 13.84 4.54
C ASN A 27 -4.12 13.04 4.80
N ALA A 28 -5.27 13.69 4.81
CA ALA A 28 -6.57 13.01 4.97
C ALA A 28 -6.84 12.05 3.81
N ASP A 29 -6.50 12.44 2.57
CA ASP A 29 -6.66 11.60 1.38
C ASP A 29 -5.74 10.38 1.44
N ILE A 30 -4.49 10.56 1.89
CA ILE A 30 -3.53 9.46 2.05
C ILE A 30 -4.00 8.50 3.13
N GLU A 31 -4.49 8.98 4.26
CA GLU A 31 -5.03 8.15 5.34
C GLU A 31 -6.25 7.34 4.88
N HIS A 32 -7.16 7.97 4.14
CA HIS A 32 -8.33 7.28 3.57
C HIS A 32 -7.90 6.18 2.60
N ARG A 33 -6.94 6.49 1.72
CA ARG A 33 -6.40 5.51 0.77
C ARG A 33 -5.69 4.36 1.49
N ARG A 34 -5.00 4.67 2.58
CA ARG A 34 -4.33 3.67 3.40
C ARG A 34 -5.33 2.72 4.05
N GLU A 35 -6.43 3.23 4.59
CA GLU A 35 -7.52 2.40 5.13
C GLU A 35 -8.13 1.51 4.05
N GLN A 36 -8.39 2.05 2.87
CA GLN A 36 -8.88 1.30 1.72
C GLN A 36 -7.89 0.20 1.34
N ALA A 37 -6.60 0.49 1.32
CA ALA A 37 -5.55 -0.48 1.02
C ALA A 37 -5.54 -1.63 2.03
N TRP A 38 -5.71 -1.36 3.32
CA TRP A 38 -5.84 -2.39 4.34
C TRP A 38 -7.07 -3.29 4.13
N GLN A 39 -8.21 -2.69 3.77
CA GLN A 39 -9.42 -3.46 3.47
C GLN A 39 -9.21 -4.39 2.27
N GLU A 40 -8.56 -3.90 1.22
CA GLU A 40 -8.27 -4.71 0.04
C GLU A 40 -7.24 -5.80 0.34
N ALA A 41 -6.25 -5.53 1.19
CA ALA A 41 -5.29 -6.55 1.64
C ALA A 41 -6.00 -7.68 2.39
N LYS A 42 -6.93 -7.36 3.27
CA LYS A 42 -7.74 -8.35 4.01
C LYS A 42 -8.61 -9.18 3.07
N ARG A 43 -9.23 -8.51 2.10
CA ARG A 43 -10.04 -9.18 1.07
C ARG A 43 -9.20 -10.15 0.25
N ALA A 44 -8.02 -9.71 -0.19
CA ALA A 44 -7.08 -10.56 -0.91
C ALA A 44 -6.67 -11.78 -0.09
N SER A 45 -6.39 -11.60 1.19
CA SER A 45 -6.05 -12.70 2.10
C SER A 45 -7.16 -13.75 2.17
N LEU A 46 -8.41 -13.34 2.28
CA LEU A 46 -9.55 -14.26 2.31
C LEU A 46 -9.67 -15.06 1.01
N ILE A 47 -9.51 -14.40 -0.14
CA ILE A 47 -9.56 -15.05 -1.45
C ILE A 47 -8.42 -16.05 -1.59
N LEU A 48 -7.20 -15.66 -1.23
CA LEU A 48 -6.03 -16.54 -1.33
C LEU A 48 -6.19 -17.78 -0.46
N LYS A 49 -6.72 -17.63 0.74
CA LYS A 49 -6.94 -18.77 1.65
C LYS A 49 -8.07 -19.68 1.20
N LYS A 50 -9.19 -19.11 0.74
CA LYS A 50 -10.37 -19.89 0.37
C LYS A 50 -10.30 -20.49 -1.02
N GLN A 51 -9.79 -19.75 -2.00
CA GLN A 51 -9.80 -20.19 -3.40
C GLN A 51 -8.49 -20.85 -3.83
N PHE A 52 -7.37 -20.47 -3.24
CA PHE A 52 -6.04 -20.94 -3.65
C PHE A 52 -5.31 -21.77 -2.60
N GLY A 53 -5.93 -22.00 -1.47
CA GLY A 53 -5.37 -22.85 -0.42
C GLY A 53 -4.18 -22.25 0.33
N ALA A 54 -4.02 -20.93 0.31
CA ALA A 54 -2.95 -20.29 1.06
C ALA A 54 -3.09 -20.61 2.56
N THR A 55 -1.99 -21.01 3.16
CA THR A 55 -1.92 -21.32 4.59
C THR A 55 -1.48 -20.13 5.42
N ARG A 56 -0.78 -19.18 4.78
CA ARG A 56 -0.27 -17.98 5.42
C ARG A 56 -0.27 -16.85 4.40
N VAL A 57 -0.72 -15.67 4.81
CA VAL A 57 -0.69 -14.45 3.99
C VAL A 57 -0.12 -13.32 4.84
N VAL A 58 0.85 -12.60 4.31
CA VAL A 58 1.55 -11.51 4.99
C VAL A 58 1.53 -10.27 4.10
N VAL A 59 1.10 -9.14 4.65
CA VAL A 59 1.24 -7.83 4.02
C VAL A 59 2.56 -7.20 4.46
N PHE A 60 3.27 -6.58 3.53
CA PHE A 60 4.56 -5.96 3.80
C PHE A 60 4.72 -4.69 2.95
N GLY A 61 5.89 -4.06 3.03
CA GLY A 61 6.20 -2.87 2.25
C GLY A 61 5.58 -1.59 2.81
N SER A 62 5.28 -0.63 1.93
CA SER A 62 4.90 0.73 2.32
C SER A 62 3.61 0.81 3.16
N LEU A 63 2.67 -0.10 2.97
CA LEU A 63 1.42 -0.11 3.74
C LEU A 63 1.68 -0.34 5.23
N VAL A 64 2.64 -1.20 5.54
CA VAL A 64 3.04 -1.52 6.92
C VAL A 64 3.87 -0.39 7.52
N ARG A 65 4.70 0.25 6.71
CA ARG A 65 5.55 1.37 7.12
C ARG A 65 4.80 2.69 6.92
N LYS A 66 4.24 3.24 7.98
CA LYS A 66 3.42 4.46 7.94
C LYS A 66 4.05 5.60 7.13
N ALA A 67 5.35 5.82 7.31
CA ALA A 67 6.06 6.93 6.69
C ALA A 67 6.29 6.77 5.18
N GLY A 68 6.15 5.55 4.65
CA GLY A 68 6.42 5.27 3.24
C GLY A 68 5.18 5.20 2.34
N PHE A 69 3.98 5.28 2.91
CA PHE A 69 2.76 5.15 2.11
C PHE A 69 2.36 6.48 1.48
N THR A 70 2.14 6.46 0.16
CA THR A 70 1.73 7.62 -0.63
C THR A 70 0.49 7.28 -1.45
N ARG A 71 -0.08 8.26 -2.14
CA ARG A 71 -1.20 8.04 -3.07
C ARG A 71 -0.88 7.09 -4.23
N TRP A 72 0.41 6.89 -4.51
CA TRP A 72 0.89 6.02 -5.59
C TRP A 72 1.34 4.65 -5.10
N SER A 73 1.28 4.41 -3.81
CA SER A 73 1.74 3.16 -3.22
C SER A 73 0.79 2.01 -3.53
N ASP A 74 1.38 0.85 -3.81
CA ASP A 74 0.68 -0.40 -4.00
C ASP A 74 0.65 -1.21 -2.70
N VAL A 75 -0.19 -2.21 -2.66
CA VAL A 75 -0.23 -3.19 -1.57
C VAL A 75 0.63 -4.39 -1.96
N ASP A 76 1.62 -4.72 -1.15
CA ASP A 76 2.47 -5.88 -1.35
C ASP A 76 2.07 -7.00 -0.40
N VAL A 77 1.75 -8.15 -0.97
CA VAL A 77 1.27 -9.33 -0.24
C VAL A 77 2.10 -10.54 -0.63
N ALA A 78 2.51 -11.32 0.35
CA ALA A 78 3.15 -12.62 0.16
C ALA A 78 2.22 -13.72 0.66
N ALA A 79 2.16 -14.84 -0.04
CA ALA A 79 1.33 -15.98 0.34
C ALA A 79 2.11 -17.28 0.25
N TRP A 80 1.89 -18.16 1.23
CA TRP A 80 2.46 -19.50 1.28
C TRP A 80 1.37 -20.55 1.12
N GLY A 81 1.73 -21.69 0.57
CA GLY A 81 0.81 -22.82 0.43
C GLY A 81 0.03 -22.87 -0.87
N ILE A 82 0.21 -21.90 -1.76
CA ILE A 82 -0.40 -21.91 -3.09
C ILE A 82 0.40 -22.88 -3.97
N ALA A 83 -0.28 -23.80 -4.64
CA ALA A 83 0.37 -24.72 -5.56
C ALA A 83 1.06 -23.94 -6.69
N PRO A 84 2.28 -24.35 -7.13
CA PRO A 84 2.99 -23.62 -8.19
C PRO A 84 2.17 -23.42 -9.47
N GLU A 85 1.37 -24.41 -9.87
CA GLU A 85 0.50 -24.35 -11.05
C GLU A 85 -0.63 -23.33 -10.91
N ASP A 86 -0.98 -22.93 -9.69
CA ASP A 86 -2.06 -21.97 -9.41
C ASP A 86 -1.55 -20.54 -9.19
N THR A 87 -0.24 -20.37 -9.13
CA THR A 87 0.37 -19.07 -8.77
C THR A 87 0.00 -17.95 -9.74
N PHE A 88 0.07 -18.19 -11.05
CA PHE A 88 -0.28 -17.18 -12.05
C PHE A 88 -1.77 -16.81 -12.00
N SER A 89 -2.64 -17.79 -11.80
CA SER A 89 -4.06 -17.54 -11.60
C SER A 89 -4.31 -16.68 -10.37
N ALA A 90 -3.65 -16.97 -9.27
CA ALA A 90 -3.77 -16.21 -8.03
C ALA A 90 -3.30 -14.75 -8.23
N ILE A 91 -2.17 -14.54 -8.87
CA ILE A 91 -1.66 -13.21 -9.19
C ILE A 91 -2.69 -12.43 -10.02
N GLY A 92 -3.24 -13.06 -11.05
CA GLY A 92 -4.25 -12.43 -11.91
C GLY A 92 -5.51 -12.03 -11.15
N VAL A 93 -6.07 -12.93 -10.37
CA VAL A 93 -7.29 -12.68 -9.58
C VAL A 93 -7.06 -11.54 -8.59
N ILE A 94 -5.94 -11.56 -7.87
CA ILE A 94 -5.64 -10.54 -6.86
C ILE A 94 -5.38 -9.19 -7.50
N SER A 95 -4.68 -9.13 -8.63
CA SER A 95 -4.38 -7.86 -9.31
C SER A 95 -5.63 -7.16 -9.88
N GLU A 96 -6.73 -7.88 -10.08
CA GLU A 96 -7.97 -7.35 -10.63
C GLU A 96 -9.03 -7.01 -9.58
N LEU A 97 -8.74 -7.14 -8.28
CA LEU A 97 -9.74 -6.94 -7.22
C LEU A 97 -10.23 -5.50 -7.13
N ASP A 98 -9.34 -4.53 -7.28
CA ASP A 98 -9.67 -3.12 -7.18
C ASP A 98 -8.79 -2.34 -8.17
N SER A 99 -9.43 -1.48 -8.98
CA SER A 99 -8.70 -0.64 -9.94
C SER A 99 -7.99 0.53 -9.30
N ASP A 100 -8.44 0.98 -8.11
CA ASP A 100 -7.86 2.14 -7.42
C ASP A 100 -6.67 1.77 -6.54
N VAL A 101 -6.63 0.52 -6.08
CA VAL A 101 -5.55 0.01 -5.22
C VAL A 101 -4.97 -1.24 -5.87
N ALA A 102 -3.77 -1.11 -6.40
CA ALA A 102 -3.06 -2.24 -6.99
C ALA A 102 -2.50 -3.15 -5.88
N ILE A 103 -2.68 -4.45 -6.04
CA ILE A 103 -2.14 -5.45 -5.13
C ILE A 103 -1.13 -6.32 -5.89
N ASN A 104 0.10 -6.33 -5.40
CA ASN A 104 1.18 -7.16 -5.91
C ASN A 104 1.32 -8.41 -5.07
N LEU A 105 1.02 -9.55 -5.64
CA LEU A 105 1.23 -10.84 -4.98
C LEU A 105 2.62 -11.36 -5.31
N VAL A 106 3.42 -11.58 -4.28
CA VAL A 106 4.77 -12.13 -4.41
C VAL A 106 4.73 -13.64 -4.39
N ASP A 107 5.37 -14.26 -5.38
CA ASP A 107 5.61 -15.70 -5.40
C ASP A 107 6.78 -16.02 -4.46
N VAL A 108 6.46 -16.56 -3.30
CA VAL A 108 7.46 -16.88 -2.28
C VAL A 108 8.41 -18.01 -2.70
N ASN A 109 8.00 -18.83 -3.68
CA ASN A 109 8.84 -19.92 -4.16
C ASN A 109 10.01 -19.44 -5.01
N THR A 110 9.87 -18.27 -5.63
CA THR A 110 10.90 -17.69 -6.50
C THR A 110 11.50 -16.40 -5.95
N ALA A 111 10.98 -15.91 -4.82
CA ALA A 111 11.47 -14.68 -4.22
C ALA A 111 12.89 -14.82 -3.70
N ARG A 112 13.65 -13.73 -3.79
CA ARG A 112 15.02 -13.68 -3.25
C ARG A 112 14.98 -13.81 -1.73
N THR A 113 16.02 -14.45 -1.18
CA THR A 113 16.17 -14.64 0.27
C THR A 113 16.10 -13.30 1.03
N SER A 114 16.72 -12.25 0.49
CA SER A 114 16.69 -10.91 1.10
C SER A 114 15.28 -10.35 1.22
N LEU A 115 14.42 -10.60 0.22
CA LEU A 115 13.02 -10.17 0.28
C LEU A 115 12.25 -10.98 1.32
N LEU A 116 12.45 -12.29 1.36
CA LEU A 116 11.80 -13.16 2.36
C LEU A 116 12.18 -12.75 3.79
N GLU A 117 13.43 -12.36 4.02
CA GLU A 117 13.89 -11.86 5.32
C GLU A 117 13.16 -10.57 5.73
N VAL A 118 12.98 -9.63 4.79
CA VAL A 118 12.21 -8.40 5.04
C VAL A 118 10.77 -8.72 5.37
N ILE A 119 10.14 -9.61 4.63
CA ILE A 119 8.75 -10.04 4.86
C ILE A 119 8.59 -10.63 6.26
N GLU A 120 9.51 -11.50 6.67
CA GLU A 120 9.47 -12.12 8.01
C GLU A 120 9.70 -11.11 9.12
N ARG A 121 10.60 -10.14 8.91
CA ARG A 121 10.95 -9.15 9.93
C ARG A 121 9.87 -8.08 10.10
N ASP A 122 9.37 -7.53 9.00
CA ASP A 122 8.54 -6.32 9.01
C ASP A 122 7.08 -6.58 8.62
N GLY A 123 6.76 -7.73 8.05
CA GLY A 123 5.42 -8.04 7.58
C GLY A 123 4.40 -8.24 8.69
N ILE A 124 3.14 -8.01 8.35
CA ILE A 124 2.00 -8.25 9.24
C ILE A 124 1.18 -9.40 8.66
N GLU A 125 0.97 -10.43 9.47
CA GLU A 125 0.17 -11.58 9.08
C GLU A 125 -1.32 -11.26 9.08
N LEU A 126 -2.01 -11.69 8.03
CA LEU A 126 -3.44 -11.47 7.85
C LEU A 126 -4.29 -12.71 8.12
#